data_d3673ea7d60d53ec0fabced2fd656b35
#
_entry.id   d3673ea7d60d53ec0fabced2fd656b35
#
_cell.length_a   1.000
_cell.length_b   1.000
_cell.length_c   1.000
_cell.angle_alpha   90.00
_cell.angle_beta   90.00
_cell.angle_gamma   90.00
#
_symmetry.space_group_name_H-M   'P 1'
#
loop_
_entity.id
_entity.type
_entity.pdbx_description
1 polymer ?
#
loop_
_entity_poly.entity_id
_entity_poly.type
_entity_poly.pdbx_seq_one_letter_code
_entity_poly.pdbx_strand_id
1 'polypeptide(L)'
;NIGNCPGRPAIHISTEFVNTRDLSLTRSIEAHPFVPQGKELDERCEEIFAIQIAGLAKRLVHTHCKTVVVGISGGLDSTLALLVCAKTFDKLNLPRKGIIGITMPGFGTTDRTYNNALHLMASLGVTIKEISIKESCIQHFNDIDHDMTIHDVTYENSQARERTQILMDVANQLSGLVIGTGDLSELALGWATYNGDHMSMYGVNGSIPKTLVKYL
;
A
#
# COMPACT_ATOMS: atom_id res chain seq x y z
N ASN A 1 -6.59 34.26 7.32
CA ASN A 1 -6.67 35.73 7.38
C ASN A 1 -5.75 36.30 6.31
N ILE A 2 -6.30 36.50 5.11
CA ILE A 2 -5.64 37.32 4.08
C ILE A 2 -5.83 38.76 4.55
N GLY A 3 -4.73 39.37 5.04
CA GLY A 3 -4.74 40.72 5.55
C GLY A 3 -5.30 41.70 4.51
N ASN A 4 -6.15 42.63 4.96
CA ASN A 4 -6.60 43.76 4.20
C ASN A 4 -5.39 44.52 3.64
N CYS A 5 -5.14 44.42 2.32
CA CYS A 5 -4.25 45.36 1.63
C CYS A 5 -5.02 46.67 1.41
N PRO A 6 -4.73 47.74 2.14
CA PRO A 6 -5.43 49.03 1.92
C PRO A 6 -4.99 49.56 0.56
N GLY A 7 -5.95 49.80 -0.33
CA GLY A 7 -5.76 50.61 -1.52
C GLY A 7 -5.97 49.95 -2.88
N ARG A 8 -6.35 48.66 -2.97
CA ARG A 8 -6.77 48.05 -4.26
C ARG A 8 -8.29 47.86 -4.28
N PRO A 9 -9.02 48.44 -5.27
CA PRO A 9 -10.44 48.17 -5.39
C PRO A 9 -10.68 46.69 -5.64
N ALA A 10 -11.54 46.07 -4.83
CA ALA A 10 -11.99 44.69 -5.07
C ALA A 10 -12.91 44.68 -6.29
N ILE A 11 -12.60 43.80 -7.25
CA ILE A 11 -13.52 43.52 -8.37
C ILE A 11 -14.50 42.46 -7.87
N HIS A 12 -15.75 42.84 -7.67
CA HIS A 12 -16.83 41.89 -7.37
C HIS A 12 -17.36 41.34 -8.68
N ILE A 13 -17.13 40.01 -8.91
CA ILE A 13 -17.75 39.32 -10.02
C ILE A 13 -18.91 38.50 -9.45
N SER A 14 -20.14 38.93 -9.81
CA SER A 14 -21.34 38.14 -9.53
C SER A 14 -21.50 37.09 -10.58
N THR A 15 -21.44 35.81 -10.18
CA THR A 15 -21.73 34.68 -11.03
C THR A 15 -23.06 34.06 -10.64
N GLU A 16 -23.97 33.90 -11.58
CA GLU A 16 -25.16 33.07 -11.35
C GLU A 16 -24.75 31.58 -11.29
N PHE A 17 -25.24 30.88 -10.26
CA PHE A 17 -25.03 29.42 -10.19
C PHE A 17 -25.92 28.74 -11.23
N VAL A 18 -25.33 28.42 -12.39
CA VAL A 18 -26.00 27.62 -13.42
C VAL A 18 -25.97 26.17 -12.98
N ASN A 19 -27.11 25.60 -12.63
CA ASN A 19 -27.25 24.18 -12.33
C ASN A 19 -27.15 23.39 -13.65
N THR A 20 -25.93 23.03 -14.03
CA THR A 20 -25.65 22.26 -15.26
C THR A 20 -25.79 20.79 -14.98
N ARG A 21 -27.01 20.26 -15.08
CA ARG A 21 -27.26 18.81 -14.97
C ARG A 21 -26.70 18.01 -16.17
N ASP A 22 -26.40 18.67 -17.27
CA ASP A 22 -25.90 18.07 -18.51
C ASP A 22 -24.59 18.74 -18.97
N LEU A 23 -23.52 18.54 -18.22
CA LEU A 23 -22.17 18.92 -18.65
C LEU A 23 -21.61 17.83 -19.58
N SER A 24 -21.68 18.06 -20.88
CA SER A 24 -20.85 17.31 -21.83
C SER A 24 -19.45 17.91 -21.82
N LEU A 25 -18.45 17.08 -21.54
CA LEU A 25 -17.04 17.52 -21.66
C LEU A 25 -16.73 17.84 -23.11
N THR A 26 -16.20 19.04 -23.37
CA THR A 26 -15.84 19.51 -24.71
C THR A 26 -14.51 18.93 -25.21
N ARG A 27 -13.78 18.25 -24.35
CA ARG A 27 -12.53 17.55 -24.67
C ARG A 27 -12.58 16.10 -24.22
N SER A 28 -11.90 15.23 -24.96
CA SER A 28 -11.66 13.86 -24.52
C SER A 28 -10.66 13.86 -23.37
N ILE A 29 -11.02 13.21 -22.28
CA ILE A 29 -10.11 12.95 -21.15
C ILE A 29 -9.83 11.45 -21.14
N GLU A 30 -8.55 11.11 -21.20
CA GLU A 30 -8.13 9.72 -21.15
C GLU A 30 -8.45 9.11 -19.77
N ALA A 31 -9.13 7.95 -19.77
CA ALA A 31 -9.55 7.30 -18.53
C ALA A 31 -8.38 6.74 -17.71
N HIS A 32 -7.28 6.37 -18.36
CA HIS A 32 -6.12 5.75 -17.74
C HIS A 32 -4.80 6.40 -18.23
N PRO A 33 -4.54 7.69 -17.89
CA PRO A 33 -3.42 8.44 -18.45
C PRO A 33 -2.04 7.91 -18.03
N PHE A 34 -1.98 7.09 -16.99
CA PHE A 34 -0.73 6.51 -16.46
C PHE A 34 -0.50 5.05 -16.87
N VAL A 35 -1.41 4.48 -17.66
CA VAL A 35 -1.26 3.11 -18.18
C VAL A 35 -0.75 3.21 -19.60
N PRO A 36 0.45 2.67 -19.91
CA PRO A 36 0.96 2.62 -21.28
C PRO A 36 -0.01 1.89 -22.20
N GLN A 37 -0.11 2.36 -23.45
CA GLN A 37 -1.09 1.84 -24.39
C GLN A 37 -0.44 1.10 -25.55
N GLY A 38 -1.20 0.17 -26.15
CA GLY A 38 -0.81 -0.52 -27.37
C GLY A 38 0.36 -1.48 -27.18
N LYS A 39 1.24 -1.56 -28.20
CA LYS A 39 2.35 -2.52 -28.26
C LYS A 39 3.47 -2.26 -27.26
N GLU A 40 3.51 -1.06 -26.67
CA GLU A 40 4.54 -0.68 -25.70
C GLU A 40 4.18 -1.06 -24.24
N LEU A 41 2.98 -1.59 -24.00
CA LEU A 41 2.51 -1.88 -22.65
C LEU A 41 3.46 -2.81 -21.91
N ASP A 42 3.80 -3.95 -22.52
CA ASP A 42 4.63 -4.97 -21.89
C ASP A 42 6.05 -4.45 -21.62
N GLU A 43 6.67 -3.79 -22.62
CA GLU A 43 8.01 -3.21 -22.49
C GLU A 43 8.08 -2.17 -21.38
N ARG A 44 7.08 -1.28 -21.31
CA ARG A 44 7.00 -0.25 -20.26
C ARG A 44 6.72 -0.85 -18.89
N CYS A 45 5.89 -1.86 -18.80
CA CYS A 45 5.64 -2.56 -17.53
C CYS A 45 6.91 -3.27 -17.04
N GLU A 46 7.66 -3.94 -17.92
CA GLU A 46 8.95 -4.55 -17.59
C GLU A 46 9.96 -3.50 -17.09
N GLU A 47 10.05 -2.35 -17.75
CA GLU A 47 10.93 -1.25 -17.34
C GLU A 47 10.56 -0.72 -15.94
N ILE A 48 9.27 -0.45 -15.70
CA ILE A 48 8.77 0.04 -14.41
C ILE A 48 9.06 -0.99 -13.30
N PHE A 49 8.80 -2.25 -13.56
CA PHE A 49 9.07 -3.33 -12.62
C PHE A 49 10.58 -3.46 -12.32
N ALA A 50 11.43 -3.31 -13.34
CA ALA A 50 12.88 -3.31 -13.18
C ALA A 50 13.37 -2.12 -12.33
N ILE A 51 12.74 -0.95 -12.43
CA ILE A 51 13.02 0.22 -11.59
C ILE A 51 12.66 -0.06 -10.12
N GLN A 52 11.49 -0.64 -9.85
CA GLN A 52 11.10 -1.03 -8.49
C GLN A 52 12.12 -2.01 -7.87
N ILE A 53 12.52 -3.03 -8.63
CA ILE A 53 13.52 -4.02 -8.21
C ILE A 53 14.89 -3.34 -7.94
N ALA A 54 15.32 -2.44 -8.82
CA ALA A 54 16.59 -1.75 -8.67
C ALA A 54 16.61 -0.85 -7.41
N GLY A 55 15.50 -0.16 -7.14
CA GLY A 55 15.33 0.69 -5.96
C GLY A 55 15.44 -0.12 -4.66
N LEU A 56 14.68 -1.22 -4.55
CA LEU A 56 14.74 -2.09 -3.38
C LEU A 56 16.11 -2.75 -3.23
N ALA A 57 16.72 -3.22 -4.33
CA ALA A 57 18.04 -3.82 -4.31
C ALA A 57 19.09 -2.83 -3.77
N LYS A 58 19.05 -1.58 -4.24
CA LYS A 58 19.95 -0.52 -3.73
C LYS A 58 19.74 -0.27 -2.24
N ARG A 59 18.48 -0.27 -1.78
CA ARG A 59 18.17 -0.09 -0.37
C ARG A 59 18.73 -1.22 0.49
N LEU A 60 18.51 -2.47 0.11
CA LEU A 60 19.03 -3.64 0.82
C LEU A 60 20.54 -3.68 0.90
N VAL A 61 21.23 -3.38 -0.22
CA VAL A 61 22.70 -3.29 -0.24
C VAL A 61 23.19 -2.19 0.69
N HIS A 62 22.54 -1.02 0.68
CA HIS A 62 22.95 0.12 1.52
C HIS A 62 22.77 -0.15 3.02
N THR A 63 21.66 -0.79 3.40
CA THR A 63 21.34 -1.10 4.80
C THR A 63 21.98 -2.40 5.29
N HIS A 64 22.60 -3.17 4.39
CA HIS A 64 23.14 -4.52 4.65
C HIS A 64 22.07 -5.53 5.13
N CYS A 65 20.79 -5.23 4.94
CA CYS A 65 19.70 -6.13 5.30
C CYS A 65 19.61 -7.31 4.32
N LYS A 66 19.43 -8.51 4.87
CA LYS A 66 19.21 -9.75 4.14
C LYS A 66 17.81 -10.33 4.35
N THR A 67 16.97 -9.59 5.06
CA THR A 67 15.60 -9.98 5.39
C THR A 67 14.65 -8.82 5.09
N VAL A 68 13.49 -9.14 4.54
CA VAL A 68 12.38 -8.21 4.39
C VAL A 68 11.11 -8.82 4.96
N VAL A 69 10.24 -7.98 5.52
CA VAL A 69 8.95 -8.36 6.08
C VAL A 69 7.86 -7.66 5.30
N VAL A 70 6.87 -8.41 4.83
CA VAL A 70 5.78 -7.90 4.00
C VAL A 70 4.44 -8.40 4.52
N GLY A 71 3.50 -7.51 4.75
CA GLY A 71 2.12 -7.88 5.05
C GLY A 71 1.39 -8.31 3.77
N ILE A 72 0.86 -9.53 3.75
CA ILE A 72 0.18 -10.10 2.57
C ILE A 72 -1.31 -10.22 2.85
N SER A 73 -2.08 -9.31 2.26
CA SER A 73 -3.54 -9.30 2.36
C SER A 73 -4.24 -10.20 1.33
N GLY A 74 -3.53 -10.62 0.29
CA GLY A 74 -4.10 -11.31 -0.87
C GLY A 74 -4.70 -10.36 -1.92
N GLY A 75 -4.51 -9.05 -1.76
CA GLY A 75 -4.86 -8.02 -2.74
C GLY A 75 -3.72 -7.76 -3.73
N LEU A 76 -4.01 -6.99 -4.80
CA LEU A 76 -3.05 -6.71 -5.89
C LEU A 76 -1.79 -6.00 -5.40
N ASP A 77 -1.91 -5.02 -4.49
CA ASP A 77 -0.77 -4.22 -4.04
C ASP A 77 0.23 -5.06 -3.26
N SER A 78 -0.24 -5.89 -2.34
CA SER A 78 0.61 -6.82 -1.60
C SER A 78 1.20 -7.91 -2.51
N THR A 79 0.48 -8.31 -3.55
CA THR A 79 0.98 -9.23 -4.58
C THR A 79 2.15 -8.62 -5.34
N LEU A 80 1.97 -7.41 -5.88
CA LEU A 80 3.05 -6.69 -6.60
C LEU A 80 4.27 -6.48 -5.69
N ALA A 81 4.06 -6.02 -4.46
CA ALA A 81 5.15 -5.81 -3.50
C ALA A 81 5.94 -7.10 -3.24
N LEU A 82 5.25 -8.24 -3.10
CA LEU A 82 5.90 -9.53 -2.88
C LEU A 82 6.68 -10.00 -4.12
N LEU A 83 6.14 -9.77 -5.34
CA LEU A 83 6.84 -10.07 -6.60
C LEU A 83 8.11 -9.22 -6.74
N VAL A 84 8.04 -7.93 -6.43
CA VAL A 84 9.22 -7.04 -6.40
C VAL A 84 10.27 -7.58 -5.41
N CYS A 85 9.86 -7.99 -4.21
CA CYS A 85 10.77 -8.58 -3.22
C CYS A 85 11.42 -9.87 -3.76
N ALA A 86 10.65 -10.79 -4.33
CA ALA A 86 11.15 -12.05 -4.86
C ALA A 86 12.20 -11.82 -5.97
N LYS A 87 11.89 -10.97 -6.93
CA LYS A 87 12.82 -10.61 -8.02
C LYS A 87 14.05 -9.85 -7.54
N THR A 88 13.90 -9.04 -6.50
CA THR A 88 15.04 -8.33 -5.87
C THR A 88 15.98 -9.33 -5.21
N PHE A 89 15.46 -10.31 -4.49
CA PHE A 89 16.25 -11.35 -3.85
C PHE A 89 16.97 -12.22 -4.89
N ASP A 90 16.29 -12.60 -5.97
CA ASP A 90 16.91 -13.30 -7.10
C ASP A 90 18.07 -12.48 -7.69
N LYS A 91 17.87 -11.18 -7.94
CA LYS A 91 18.88 -10.27 -8.48
C LYS A 91 20.11 -10.14 -7.58
N LEU A 92 19.91 -10.16 -6.27
CA LEU A 92 20.99 -10.05 -5.27
C LEU A 92 21.58 -11.40 -4.88
N ASN A 93 21.12 -12.51 -5.47
CA ASN A 93 21.49 -13.89 -5.10
C ASN A 93 21.24 -14.17 -3.59
N LEU A 94 20.19 -13.58 -3.03
CA LEU A 94 19.74 -13.84 -1.67
C LEU A 94 18.70 -14.98 -1.66
N PRO A 95 18.67 -15.83 -0.62
CA PRO A 95 17.67 -16.88 -0.53
C PRO A 95 16.29 -16.28 -0.30
N ARG A 96 15.29 -16.67 -1.11
CA ARG A 96 13.89 -16.19 -0.95
C ARG A 96 13.29 -16.48 0.43
N LYS A 97 13.88 -17.40 1.20
CA LYS A 97 13.54 -17.63 2.61
C LYS A 97 13.81 -16.44 3.53
N GLY A 98 14.62 -15.47 3.10
CA GLY A 98 14.80 -14.18 3.76
C GLY A 98 13.62 -13.20 3.54
N ILE A 99 12.66 -13.54 2.69
CA ILE A 99 11.41 -12.79 2.53
C ILE A 99 10.38 -13.42 3.48
N ILE A 100 9.94 -12.65 4.47
CA ILE A 100 8.95 -13.08 5.46
C ILE A 100 7.60 -12.47 5.06
N GLY A 101 6.76 -13.27 4.43
CA GLY A 101 5.38 -12.90 4.13
C GLY A 101 4.49 -13.21 5.33
N ILE A 102 3.78 -12.21 5.82
CA ILE A 102 2.90 -12.36 6.99
C ILE A 102 1.46 -12.09 6.56
N THR A 103 0.59 -13.08 6.72
CA THR A 103 -0.86 -12.87 6.65
C THR A 103 -1.42 -12.71 8.05
N MET A 104 -2.24 -11.68 8.24
CA MET A 104 -2.77 -11.27 9.54
C MET A 104 -4.29 -11.18 9.51
N PRO A 105 -4.99 -12.34 9.59
CA PRO A 105 -6.44 -12.35 9.54
C PRO A 105 -7.04 -11.57 10.73
N GLY A 106 -7.95 -10.65 10.41
CA GLY A 106 -8.74 -9.87 11.34
C GLY A 106 -10.23 -10.22 11.21
N PHE A 107 -11.10 -9.26 11.61
CA PHE A 107 -12.56 -9.50 11.60
C PHE A 107 -13.18 -9.45 10.20
N GLY A 108 -12.57 -8.71 9.24
CA GLY A 108 -13.06 -8.57 7.86
C GLY A 108 -12.34 -9.44 6.82
N THR A 109 -11.48 -10.37 7.25
CA THR A 109 -10.73 -11.21 6.31
C THR A 109 -11.63 -12.28 5.69
N THR A 110 -11.66 -12.37 4.35
CA THR A 110 -12.41 -13.39 3.63
C THR A 110 -11.53 -14.61 3.31
N ASP A 111 -12.14 -15.80 3.23
CA ASP A 111 -11.43 -17.04 2.90
C ASP A 111 -10.71 -16.97 1.55
N ARG A 112 -11.29 -16.26 0.58
CA ARG A 112 -10.69 -16.09 -0.75
C ARG A 112 -9.37 -15.32 -0.69
N THR A 113 -9.35 -14.16 -0.04
CA THR A 113 -8.14 -13.33 0.06
C THR A 113 -7.07 -14.02 0.89
N TYR A 114 -7.47 -14.69 1.97
CA TYR A 114 -6.59 -15.48 2.81
C TYR A 114 -5.91 -16.62 2.02
N ASN A 115 -6.68 -17.44 1.32
CA ASN A 115 -6.14 -18.55 0.52
C ASN A 115 -5.22 -18.05 -0.62
N ASN A 116 -5.58 -16.94 -1.28
CA ASN A 116 -4.74 -16.32 -2.30
C ASN A 116 -3.37 -15.90 -1.73
N ALA A 117 -3.36 -15.31 -0.53
CA ALA A 117 -2.13 -14.92 0.14
C ALA A 117 -1.21 -16.13 0.40
N LEU A 118 -1.77 -17.21 0.97
CA LEU A 118 -1.01 -18.42 1.26
C LEU A 118 -0.46 -19.10 -0.01
N HIS A 119 -1.29 -19.26 -1.04
CA HIS A 119 -0.89 -19.86 -2.31
C HIS A 119 0.22 -19.06 -2.99
N LEU A 120 0.10 -17.74 -3.03
CA LEU A 120 1.12 -16.85 -3.61
C LEU A 120 2.46 -17.00 -2.88
N MET A 121 2.45 -16.90 -1.55
CA MET A 121 3.66 -17.03 -0.74
C MET A 121 4.32 -18.38 -0.90
N ALA A 122 3.54 -19.47 -0.92
CA ALA A 122 4.03 -20.82 -1.14
C ALA A 122 4.67 -21.00 -2.53
N SER A 123 3.99 -20.50 -3.58
CA SER A 123 4.48 -20.57 -4.96
C SER A 123 5.80 -19.82 -5.17
N LEU A 124 6.01 -18.73 -4.46
CA LEU A 124 7.25 -17.96 -4.51
C LEU A 124 8.38 -18.54 -3.64
N GLY A 125 8.07 -19.52 -2.78
CA GLY A 125 9.04 -20.18 -1.92
C GLY A 125 9.56 -19.30 -0.77
N VAL A 126 8.81 -18.27 -0.37
CA VAL A 126 9.15 -17.37 0.75
C VAL A 126 8.87 -18.03 2.12
N THR A 127 9.28 -17.39 3.19
CA THR A 127 8.90 -17.82 4.54
C THR A 127 7.50 -17.28 4.86
N ILE A 128 6.61 -18.16 5.27
CA ILE A 128 5.22 -17.82 5.57
C ILE A 128 5.02 -17.77 7.08
N LYS A 129 4.40 -16.69 7.55
CA LYS A 129 3.87 -16.59 8.90
C LYS A 129 2.39 -16.23 8.85
N GLU A 130 1.62 -16.81 9.75
CA GLU A 130 0.23 -16.49 9.98
C GLU A 130 0.08 -16.02 11.41
N ILE A 131 -0.41 -14.79 11.60
CA ILE A 131 -0.58 -14.17 12.90
C ILE A 131 -1.97 -13.52 12.95
N SER A 132 -2.90 -14.14 13.68
CA SER A 132 -4.22 -13.53 13.90
C SER A 132 -4.10 -12.30 14.79
N ILE A 133 -4.75 -11.21 14.38
CA ILE A 133 -4.81 -9.98 15.19
C ILE A 133 -6.06 -9.92 16.07
N LYS A 134 -6.94 -10.92 16.03
CA LYS A 134 -8.26 -10.84 16.65
C LYS A 134 -8.16 -10.66 18.16
N GLU A 135 -7.38 -11.51 18.84
CA GLU A 135 -7.27 -11.47 20.31
C GLU A 135 -6.63 -10.17 20.79
N SER A 136 -5.56 -9.70 20.13
CA SER A 136 -4.92 -8.43 20.45
C SER A 136 -5.87 -7.25 20.30
N CYS A 137 -6.64 -7.23 19.19
CA CYS A 137 -7.64 -6.18 18.98
C CYS A 137 -8.78 -6.24 20.01
N ILE A 138 -9.27 -7.43 20.37
CA ILE A 138 -10.28 -7.60 21.43
C ILE A 138 -9.77 -7.03 22.74
N GLN A 139 -8.55 -7.40 23.13
CA GLN A 139 -7.94 -6.88 24.36
C GLN A 139 -7.82 -5.36 24.31
N HIS A 140 -7.32 -4.82 23.19
CA HIS A 140 -7.18 -3.37 22.99
C HIS A 140 -8.53 -2.63 23.08
N PHE A 141 -9.59 -3.15 22.46
CA PHE A 141 -10.92 -2.55 22.54
C PHE A 141 -11.46 -2.56 23.97
N ASN A 142 -11.24 -3.63 24.74
CA ASN A 142 -11.60 -3.68 26.15
C ASN A 142 -10.84 -2.66 26.98
N ASP A 143 -9.54 -2.47 26.72
CA ASP A 143 -8.69 -1.55 27.46
C ASP A 143 -9.07 -0.08 27.26
N ILE A 144 -9.69 0.25 26.10
CA ILE A 144 -10.14 1.62 25.76
C ILE A 144 -11.65 1.82 25.88
N ASP A 145 -12.37 0.86 26.44
CA ASP A 145 -13.83 0.86 26.58
C ASP A 145 -14.58 1.07 25.25
N HIS A 146 -14.04 0.52 24.14
CA HIS A 146 -14.67 0.61 22.82
C HIS A 146 -15.64 -0.54 22.57
N ASP A 147 -16.88 -0.21 22.17
CA ASP A 147 -17.89 -1.20 21.80
C ASP A 147 -17.55 -1.80 20.40
N MET A 148 -17.20 -3.07 20.37
CA MET A 148 -16.82 -3.80 19.16
C MET A 148 -17.94 -3.93 18.12
N THR A 149 -19.19 -3.66 18.50
CA THR A 149 -20.34 -3.64 17.56
C THR A 149 -20.35 -2.35 16.71
N ILE A 150 -19.59 -1.34 17.13
CA ILE A 150 -19.45 -0.05 16.43
C ILE A 150 -18.25 -0.13 15.48
N HIS A 151 -18.51 -0.27 14.18
CA HIS A 151 -17.47 -0.32 13.15
C HIS A 151 -17.13 1.09 12.65
N ASP A 152 -16.55 1.87 13.53
CA ASP A 152 -16.10 3.24 13.27
C ASP A 152 -14.60 3.33 12.91
N VAL A 153 -14.09 4.56 12.85
CA VAL A 153 -12.66 4.82 12.59
C VAL A 153 -11.75 4.21 13.65
N THR A 154 -12.20 4.07 14.90
CA THR A 154 -11.43 3.45 15.98
C THR A 154 -11.27 1.95 15.72
N TYR A 155 -12.36 1.28 15.35
CA TYR A 155 -12.38 -0.13 15.01
C TYR A 155 -11.45 -0.46 13.83
N GLU A 156 -11.49 0.33 12.75
CA GLU A 156 -10.65 0.11 11.58
C GLU A 156 -9.17 0.42 11.85
N ASN A 157 -8.91 1.57 12.48
CA ASN A 157 -7.55 2.03 12.75
C ASN A 157 -6.80 1.14 13.73
N SER A 158 -7.47 0.60 14.74
CA SER A 158 -6.85 -0.31 15.72
C SER A 158 -6.35 -1.57 15.05
N GLN A 159 -7.14 -2.18 14.16
CA GLN A 159 -6.71 -3.36 13.41
C GLN A 159 -5.53 -3.07 12.48
N ALA A 160 -5.54 -1.92 11.78
CA ALA A 160 -4.46 -1.54 10.90
C ALA A 160 -3.15 -1.28 11.67
N ARG A 161 -3.23 -0.63 12.83
CA ARG A 161 -2.06 -0.38 13.69
C ARG A 161 -1.50 -1.66 14.28
N GLU A 162 -2.35 -2.59 14.70
CA GLU A 162 -1.91 -3.90 15.20
C GLU A 162 -1.11 -4.66 14.14
N ARG A 163 -1.59 -4.69 12.90
CA ARG A 163 -0.83 -5.28 11.79
C ARG A 163 0.52 -4.60 11.58
N THR A 164 0.54 -3.28 11.62
CA THR A 164 1.77 -2.50 11.45
C THR A 164 2.76 -2.78 12.57
N GLN A 165 2.31 -2.82 13.81
CA GLN A 165 3.14 -3.16 14.98
C GLN A 165 3.79 -4.53 14.80
N ILE A 166 3.02 -5.56 14.48
CA ILE A 166 3.54 -6.92 14.23
C ILE A 166 4.62 -6.92 13.14
N LEU A 167 4.38 -6.24 12.01
CA LEU A 167 5.36 -6.17 10.92
C LEU A 167 6.67 -5.50 11.37
N MET A 168 6.58 -4.39 12.09
CA MET A 168 7.74 -3.65 12.58
C MET A 168 8.54 -4.47 13.61
N ASP A 169 7.86 -5.12 14.55
CA ASP A 169 8.52 -5.91 15.58
C ASP A 169 9.19 -7.17 15.01
N VAL A 170 8.54 -7.85 14.06
CA VAL A 170 9.16 -8.99 13.37
C VAL A 170 10.37 -8.53 12.55
N ALA A 171 10.30 -7.36 11.90
CA ALA A 171 11.45 -6.81 11.18
C ALA A 171 12.61 -6.50 12.13
N ASN A 172 12.34 -5.93 13.30
CA ASN A 172 13.33 -5.66 14.33
C ASN A 172 13.99 -6.95 14.82
N GLN A 173 13.20 -7.98 15.14
CA GLN A 173 13.73 -9.30 15.58
C GLN A 173 14.66 -9.93 14.55
N LEU A 174 14.39 -9.72 13.26
CA LEU A 174 15.13 -10.34 12.15
C LEU A 174 16.18 -9.42 11.52
N SER A 175 16.40 -8.22 12.08
CA SER A 175 17.26 -7.18 11.51
C SER A 175 16.94 -6.91 10.04
N GLY A 176 15.65 -6.86 9.71
CA GLY A 176 15.11 -6.72 8.37
C GLY A 176 14.43 -5.37 8.14
N LEU A 177 13.85 -5.21 6.95
CA LEU A 177 13.06 -4.03 6.57
C LEU A 177 11.61 -4.40 6.35
N VAL A 178 10.69 -3.57 6.86
CA VAL A 178 9.27 -3.64 6.48
C VAL A 178 9.09 -3.00 5.10
N ILE A 179 8.52 -3.79 4.18
CA ILE A 179 8.20 -3.33 2.82
C ILE A 179 6.74 -2.90 2.76
N GLY A 180 6.53 -1.64 2.41
CA GLY A 180 5.21 -1.06 2.22
C GLY A 180 4.58 -1.46 0.90
N THR A 181 3.30 -1.72 0.94
CA THR A 181 2.50 -2.16 -0.20
C THR A 181 1.63 -1.05 -0.79
N GLY A 182 1.48 0.09 -0.10
CA GLY A 182 0.66 1.22 -0.52
C GLY A 182 1.11 1.81 -1.85
N ASP A 183 0.14 2.16 -2.70
CA ASP A 183 0.38 2.69 -4.04
C ASP A 183 0.30 4.23 -4.10
N LEU A 184 0.62 4.80 -5.27
CA LEU A 184 0.59 6.25 -5.49
C LEU A 184 -0.81 6.85 -5.32
N SER A 185 -1.86 6.14 -5.72
CA SER A 185 -3.23 6.65 -5.62
C SER A 185 -3.68 6.79 -4.17
N GLU A 186 -3.31 5.83 -3.32
CA GLU A 186 -3.54 5.91 -1.87
C GLU A 186 -2.82 7.11 -1.25
N LEU A 187 -1.55 7.32 -1.62
CA LEU A 187 -0.77 8.47 -1.14
C LEU A 187 -1.35 9.80 -1.64
N ALA A 188 -1.74 9.88 -2.91
CA ALA A 188 -2.29 11.11 -3.51
C ALA A 188 -3.64 11.52 -2.92
N LEU A 189 -4.48 10.54 -2.57
CA LEU A 189 -5.81 10.76 -2.01
C LEU A 189 -5.81 10.83 -0.47
N GLY A 190 -4.71 10.50 0.19
CA GLY A 190 -4.67 10.31 1.63
C GLY A 190 -5.53 9.13 2.08
N TRP A 191 -5.72 8.13 1.21
CA TRP A 191 -6.52 6.94 1.47
C TRP A 191 -5.70 5.91 2.22
N ALA A 192 -5.42 6.20 3.46
CA ALA A 192 -4.63 5.34 4.34
C ALA A 192 -5.03 5.56 5.79
N THR A 193 -4.89 4.52 6.60
CA THR A 193 -5.10 4.60 8.03
C THR A 193 -3.97 5.38 8.70
N TYR A 194 -4.31 6.42 9.46
CA TYR A 194 -3.29 7.23 10.15
C TYR A 194 -2.44 6.39 11.11
N ASN A 195 -1.12 6.40 10.90
CA ASN A 195 -0.14 5.60 11.63
C ASN A 195 -0.45 4.09 11.62
N GLY A 196 -1.00 3.59 10.54
CA GLY A 196 -1.33 2.19 10.35
C GLY A 196 -0.70 1.62 9.08
N ASP A 197 -1.51 1.13 8.18
CA ASP A 197 -1.14 0.35 6.99
C ASP A 197 -0.19 1.03 5.99
N HIS A 198 -0.10 2.38 6.00
CA HIS A 198 0.87 3.12 5.19
C HIS A 198 2.28 3.19 5.80
N MET A 199 2.43 2.80 7.06
CA MET A 199 3.72 2.82 7.76
C MET A 199 4.62 1.69 7.27
N SER A 200 5.79 2.05 6.77
CA SER A 200 6.80 1.09 6.31
C SER A 200 8.19 1.71 6.31
N MET A 201 9.20 0.86 6.16
CA MET A 201 10.60 1.32 6.06
C MET A 201 11.01 1.58 4.60
N TYR A 202 10.32 0.96 3.64
CA TYR A 202 10.51 1.19 2.21
C TYR A 202 9.25 0.81 1.42
N GLY A 203 8.60 1.77 0.77
CA GLY A 203 7.41 1.54 -0.07
C GLY A 203 7.80 1.25 -1.52
N VAL A 204 7.58 0.02 -1.98
CA VAL A 204 7.95 -0.38 -3.35
C VAL A 204 6.94 0.07 -4.41
N ASN A 205 5.68 0.29 -4.01
CA ASN A 205 4.61 0.70 -4.93
C ASN A 205 4.29 2.21 -4.86
N GLY A 206 5.00 2.99 -4.05
CA GLY A 206 4.67 4.39 -3.78
C GLY A 206 4.65 5.33 -4.98
N SER A 207 5.21 4.94 -6.11
CA SER A 207 5.15 5.68 -7.38
C SER A 207 4.25 5.02 -8.44
N ILE A 208 3.56 3.94 -8.10
CA ILE A 208 2.73 3.17 -9.03
C ILE A 208 1.25 3.49 -8.78
N PRO A 209 0.53 4.10 -9.75
CA PRO A 209 -0.90 4.34 -9.59
C PRO A 209 -1.71 3.04 -9.63
N LYS A 210 -2.81 2.99 -8.88
CA LYS A 210 -3.68 1.81 -8.73
C LYS A 210 -4.06 1.17 -10.08
N THR A 211 -4.32 1.99 -11.09
CA THR A 211 -4.70 1.53 -12.43
C THR A 211 -3.58 0.75 -13.13
N LEU A 212 -2.31 1.01 -12.76
CA LEU A 212 -1.15 0.35 -13.37
C LEU A 212 -0.77 -0.94 -12.63
N VAL A 213 -1.06 -1.07 -11.33
CA VAL A 213 -0.68 -2.24 -10.50
C VAL A 213 -1.08 -3.58 -11.13
N LYS A 214 -2.24 -3.63 -11.79
CA LYS A 214 -2.76 -4.88 -12.41
C LYS A 214 -2.03 -5.30 -13.69
N TYR A 215 -1.21 -4.43 -14.28
CA TYR A 215 -0.46 -4.71 -15.52
C TYR A 215 0.99 -5.07 -15.23
N LEU A 216 1.47 -4.74 -14.04
CA LEU A 216 2.79 -5.11 -13.53
C LEU A 216 2.80 -6.48 -12.87
#